data_42a1d06123efb82d18df2beb9cde8abd
#
_entry.id   42a1d06123efb82d18df2beb9cde8abd
#
_cell.length_a   1.000
_cell.length_b   1.000
_cell.length_c   1.000
_cell.angle_alpha   90.00
_cell.angle_beta   90.00
_cell.angle_gamma   90.00
#
_symmetry.space_group_name_H-M   'P 1'
#
loop_
_entity.id
_entity.type
_entity.pdbx_description
1 polymer ?
#
loop_
_entity_poly.entity_id
_entity_poly.type
_entity_poly.pdbx_seq_one_letter_code
_entity_poly.pdbx_strand_id
1 'polypeptide(L)'
;MQEAREGNDIIDPEHAELNMSNLANRFGKDDNLIICIGRSYGCAGTDIGFRLADKLRISYYDVSIMNEILQRNEEHEETDRALFQNKTARTPAQWWRDFKKYHGLSRSDVQFFNTSKKLIDLAKQEPYVIMGRYADNILTKNHIPHISIFITAPKKLRIQRTYHTSKEKLTYKQAAKYVSKEDKAHLKRYAFYTGKKWGEADNYDLSLIHI
;
A
#
# COMPACT_ATOMS: atom_id res chain seq x y z
N MET A 1 15.95 -35.49 10.59
CA MET A 1 14.93 -34.90 11.46
C MET A 1 15.51 -33.68 12.21
N GLN A 2 16.05 -32.69 11.48
CA GLN A 2 16.77 -31.55 12.08
C GLN A 2 16.63 -30.25 11.28
N GLU A 3 15.63 -30.14 10.38
CA GLU A 3 15.43 -28.94 9.54
C GLU A 3 14.16 -28.12 9.84
N ALA A 4 13.54 -28.35 11.00
CA ALA A 4 12.28 -27.66 11.35
C ALA A 4 12.41 -26.60 12.47
N ARG A 5 13.63 -26.11 12.77
CA ARG A 5 13.83 -25.14 13.87
C ARG A 5 14.40 -23.78 13.48
N GLU A 6 14.64 -23.49 12.21
CA GLU A 6 15.20 -22.20 11.78
C GLU A 6 14.15 -21.13 11.44
N GLY A 7 12.88 -21.35 11.72
CA GLY A 7 11.79 -20.41 11.39
C GLY A 7 11.33 -19.50 12.52
N ASN A 8 11.88 -19.59 13.73
CA ASN A 8 11.35 -18.86 14.92
C ASN A 8 12.18 -17.68 15.40
N ASP A 9 13.28 -17.33 14.75
CA ASP A 9 14.19 -16.27 15.21
C ASP A 9 13.96 -14.90 14.53
N ILE A 10 12.73 -14.62 14.06
CA ILE A 10 12.47 -13.39 13.28
C ILE A 10 11.88 -12.25 14.14
N ILE A 11 11.58 -12.49 15.37
CA ILE A 11 11.24 -11.43 16.32
C ILE A 11 12.31 -11.47 17.41
N ASP A 12 13.30 -10.57 17.30
CA ASP A 12 14.16 -10.26 18.43
C ASP A 12 13.27 -9.64 19.53
N PRO A 13 13.07 -10.32 20.65
CA PRO A 13 12.18 -9.83 21.71
C PRO A 13 12.61 -8.45 22.23
N GLU A 14 13.91 -8.16 22.29
CA GLU A 14 14.43 -6.88 22.72
C GLU A 14 14.08 -5.75 21.74
N HIS A 15 14.13 -6.02 20.43
CA HIS A 15 13.70 -5.05 19.41
C HIS A 15 12.18 -4.88 19.38
N ALA A 16 11.42 -5.93 19.61
CA ALA A 16 9.97 -5.87 19.68
C ALA A 16 9.50 -5.06 20.89
N GLU A 17 10.12 -5.21 22.06
CA GLU A 17 9.80 -4.43 23.27
C GLU A 17 10.20 -2.95 23.13
N LEU A 18 11.36 -2.64 22.53
CA LEU A 18 11.79 -1.26 22.27
C LEU A 18 10.84 -0.55 21.30
N ASN A 19 10.41 -1.22 20.25
CA ASN A 19 9.47 -0.66 19.28
C ASN A 19 8.06 -0.49 19.91
N MET A 20 7.61 -1.39 20.75
CA MET A 20 6.31 -1.32 21.41
C MET A 20 6.22 -0.16 22.41
N SER A 21 7.26 0.10 23.21
CA SER A 21 7.27 1.23 24.14
C SER A 21 7.26 2.58 23.42
N ASN A 22 8.00 2.70 22.30
CA ASN A 22 7.97 3.87 21.45
C ASN A 22 6.61 4.08 20.75
N LEU A 23 5.91 2.99 20.42
CA LEU A 23 4.58 3.03 19.82
C LEU A 23 3.53 3.52 20.82
N ALA A 24 3.56 3.05 22.08
CA ALA A 24 2.62 3.48 23.12
C ALA A 24 2.70 4.99 23.39
N ASN A 25 3.90 5.57 23.34
CA ASN A 25 4.12 7.01 23.57
C ASN A 25 3.81 7.88 22.34
N ARG A 26 3.55 7.28 21.18
CA ARG A 26 3.28 8.01 19.92
C ARG A 26 1.86 8.53 19.83
N PHE A 27 0.92 7.87 20.50
CA PHE A 27 -0.50 8.22 20.47
C PHE A 27 -0.90 9.03 21.68
N GLY A 28 -1.53 10.19 21.45
CA GLY A 28 -2.21 10.96 22.48
C GLY A 28 -3.58 10.37 22.82
N LYS A 29 -4.25 10.95 23.82
CA LYS A 29 -5.57 10.47 24.29
C LYS A 29 -6.67 10.53 23.22
N ASP A 30 -6.57 11.53 22.33
CA ASP A 30 -7.59 11.84 21.33
C ASP A 30 -7.20 11.33 19.93
N ASP A 31 -6.07 10.62 19.80
CA ASP A 31 -5.61 10.11 18.52
C ASP A 31 -6.30 8.79 18.15
N ASN A 32 -6.78 8.69 16.93
CA ASN A 32 -7.31 7.45 16.39
C ASN A 32 -6.20 6.43 16.12
N LEU A 33 -6.48 5.15 16.39
CA LEU A 33 -5.57 4.07 16.03
C LEU A 33 -5.55 3.87 14.52
N ILE A 34 -4.42 4.17 13.90
CA ILE A 34 -4.21 4.00 12.47
C ILE A 34 -3.09 2.99 12.24
N ILE A 35 -3.35 1.99 11.41
CA ILE A 35 -2.38 0.96 11.06
C ILE A 35 -2.16 0.96 9.55
N CYS A 36 -0.96 1.32 9.12
CA CYS A 36 -0.54 1.32 7.72
C CYS A 36 0.15 0.02 7.37
N ILE A 37 -0.34 -0.71 6.38
CA ILE A 37 0.26 -1.98 5.95
C ILE A 37 0.81 -1.86 4.53
N GLY A 38 2.14 -1.88 4.41
CA GLY A 38 2.86 -2.13 3.18
C GLY A 38 3.02 -3.64 2.94
N ARG A 39 3.03 -4.07 1.67
CA ARG A 39 3.12 -5.50 1.36
C ARG A 39 3.77 -5.80 0.03
N SER A 40 4.52 -6.89 -0.04
CA SER A 40 5.00 -7.47 -1.29
C SER A 40 3.84 -8.12 -2.07
N TYR A 41 3.92 -8.15 -3.40
CA TYR A 41 2.88 -8.80 -4.20
C TYR A 41 2.83 -10.31 -3.94
N GLY A 42 1.62 -10.86 -3.76
CA GLY A 42 1.38 -12.29 -3.57
C GLY A 42 1.66 -12.85 -2.17
N CYS A 43 1.97 -12.01 -1.17
CA CYS A 43 2.27 -12.46 0.21
C CYS A 43 1.05 -12.66 1.12
N ALA A 44 -0.18 -12.57 0.62
CA ALA A 44 -1.41 -12.57 1.42
C ALA A 44 -1.59 -11.37 2.38
N GLY A 45 -0.76 -10.33 2.27
CA GLY A 45 -0.83 -9.18 3.17
C GLY A 45 -2.21 -8.51 3.22
N THR A 46 -2.95 -8.52 2.11
CA THR A 46 -4.32 -7.98 2.05
C THR A 46 -5.29 -8.78 2.95
N ASP A 47 -5.22 -10.10 2.93
CA ASP A 47 -6.05 -10.96 3.79
C ASP A 47 -5.71 -10.76 5.27
N ILE A 48 -4.41 -10.59 5.58
CA ILE A 48 -3.93 -10.33 6.94
C ILE A 48 -4.45 -8.97 7.42
N GLY A 49 -4.34 -7.93 6.60
CA GLY A 49 -4.83 -6.59 6.94
C GLY A 49 -6.33 -6.56 7.18
N PHE A 50 -7.10 -7.22 6.33
CA PHE A 50 -8.55 -7.35 6.51
C PHE A 50 -8.93 -8.05 7.82
N ARG A 51 -8.30 -9.21 8.11
CA ARG A 51 -8.51 -9.95 9.36
C ARG A 51 -8.09 -9.16 10.61
N LEU A 52 -7.04 -8.35 10.50
CA LEU A 52 -6.60 -7.48 11.58
C LEU A 52 -7.66 -6.42 11.88
N ALA A 53 -8.17 -5.74 10.86
CA ALA A 53 -9.23 -4.75 11.01
C ALA A 53 -10.50 -5.35 11.61
N ASP A 54 -10.93 -6.53 11.11
CA ASP A 54 -12.08 -7.27 11.64
C ASP A 54 -11.90 -7.63 13.12
N LYS A 55 -10.72 -8.15 13.49
CA LYS A 55 -10.41 -8.51 14.87
C LYS A 55 -10.37 -7.30 15.81
N LEU A 56 -9.89 -6.16 15.35
CA LEU A 56 -9.87 -4.91 16.09
C LEU A 56 -11.20 -4.16 16.05
N ARG A 57 -12.13 -4.56 15.18
CA ARG A 57 -13.43 -3.90 14.93
C ARG A 57 -13.26 -2.44 14.50
N ILE A 58 -12.31 -2.20 13.61
CA ILE A 58 -12.04 -0.89 13.02
C ILE A 58 -12.17 -0.96 11.50
N SER A 59 -12.29 0.20 10.86
CA SER A 59 -12.47 0.31 9.42
C SER A 59 -11.26 -0.25 8.63
N TYR A 60 -11.54 -0.80 7.46
CA TYR A 60 -10.51 -1.30 6.54
C TYR A 60 -10.56 -0.55 5.21
N TYR A 61 -9.42 -0.02 4.80
CA TYR A 61 -9.27 0.68 3.52
C TYR A 61 -8.15 0.07 2.68
N ASP A 62 -8.40 -0.10 1.38
CA ASP A 62 -7.36 -0.41 0.40
C ASP A 62 -7.22 0.76 -0.57
N VAL A 63 -6.04 1.35 -0.66
CA VAL A 63 -5.76 2.50 -1.52
C VAL A 63 -6.08 2.20 -2.99
N SER A 64 -5.92 0.95 -3.43
CA SER A 64 -6.27 0.55 -4.80
C SER A 64 -7.76 0.67 -5.06
N ILE A 65 -8.58 0.23 -4.10
CA ILE A 65 -10.05 0.33 -4.16
C ILE A 65 -10.49 1.78 -4.02
N MET A 66 -9.89 2.53 -3.10
CA MET A 66 -10.18 3.96 -2.92
C MET A 66 -9.92 4.75 -4.21
N ASN A 67 -8.82 4.47 -4.88
CA ASN A 67 -8.50 5.11 -6.17
C ASN A 67 -9.50 4.73 -7.26
N GLU A 68 -9.97 3.49 -7.29
CA GLU A 68 -10.99 3.04 -8.23
C GLU A 68 -12.35 3.74 -7.99
N ILE A 69 -12.74 3.89 -6.71
CA ILE A 69 -13.95 4.61 -6.33
C ILE A 69 -13.85 6.09 -6.68
N LEU A 70 -12.72 6.73 -6.40
CA LEU A 70 -12.48 8.14 -6.75
C LEU A 70 -12.56 8.35 -8.27
N GLN A 71 -11.99 7.43 -9.05
CA GLN A 71 -12.09 7.47 -10.51
C GLN A 71 -13.54 7.36 -10.99
N ARG A 72 -14.32 6.45 -10.42
CA ARG A 72 -15.76 6.30 -10.77
C ARG A 72 -16.59 7.53 -10.42
N ASN A 73 -16.29 8.18 -9.30
CA ASN A 73 -16.99 9.41 -8.89
C ASN A 73 -16.62 10.60 -9.80
N GLU A 74 -15.37 10.67 -10.28
CA GLU A 74 -14.95 11.66 -11.28
C GLU A 74 -15.56 11.40 -12.67
N GLU A 75 -15.90 10.16 -13.00
CA GLU A 75 -16.59 9.76 -14.24
C GLU A 75 -18.07 10.21 -14.28
N HIS A 76 -18.67 10.50 -13.12
CA HIS A 76 -20.03 11.06 -13.06
C HIS A 76 -20.12 12.54 -13.44
N GLU A 77 -19.02 13.26 -13.47
CA GLU A 77 -18.95 14.54 -14.16
C GLU A 77 -18.73 14.27 -15.67
N GLU A 78 -19.77 14.42 -16.47
CA GLU A 78 -19.89 14.06 -17.89
C GLU A 78 -18.73 14.55 -18.80
N THR A 79 -17.89 15.46 -18.33
CA THR A 79 -16.77 16.04 -19.07
C THR A 79 -15.50 15.15 -19.09
N ASP A 80 -15.38 14.18 -18.24
CA ASP A 80 -14.13 13.37 -18.08
C ASP A 80 -14.20 11.98 -18.70
N ARG A 81 -15.39 11.47 -19.06
CA ARG A 81 -15.55 10.17 -19.72
C ARG A 81 -14.70 9.97 -20.98
N ALA A 82 -14.54 10.99 -21.78
CA ALA A 82 -13.76 10.93 -23.01
C ALA A 82 -12.24 10.84 -22.78
N LEU A 83 -11.73 11.30 -21.64
CA LEU A 83 -10.31 11.32 -21.33
C LEU A 83 -9.80 9.98 -20.78
N PHE A 84 -10.69 9.13 -20.24
CA PHE A 84 -10.30 7.91 -19.52
C PHE A 84 -10.38 6.62 -20.36
N GLN A 85 -11.10 6.59 -21.47
CA GLN A 85 -11.32 5.39 -22.27
C GLN A 85 -10.23 5.06 -23.28
N ASN A 86 -9.32 5.97 -23.62
CA ASN A 86 -8.32 5.72 -24.67
C ASN A 86 -6.94 5.39 -24.11
N LYS A 87 -6.60 4.10 -24.07
CA LYS A 87 -5.23 3.58 -23.96
C LYS A 87 -4.38 3.82 -25.23
N THR A 88 -4.91 4.50 -26.22
CA THR A 88 -4.21 4.89 -27.47
C THR A 88 -3.31 6.11 -27.23
N ALA A 89 -2.25 6.19 -28.00
CA ALA A 89 -1.27 7.28 -27.94
C ALA A 89 -1.98 8.65 -27.91
N ARG A 90 -1.72 9.44 -26.88
CA ARG A 90 -2.34 10.75 -26.69
C ARG A 90 -1.93 11.70 -27.81
N THR A 91 -2.90 12.40 -28.38
CA THR A 91 -2.62 13.48 -29.31
C THR A 91 -1.99 14.68 -28.58
N PRO A 92 -1.17 15.51 -29.23
CA PRO A 92 -0.61 16.72 -28.63
C PRO A 92 -1.67 17.66 -28.02
N ALA A 93 -2.87 17.71 -28.61
CA ALA A 93 -3.98 18.51 -28.09
C ALA A 93 -4.57 17.96 -26.78
N GLN A 94 -4.59 16.63 -26.62
CA GLN A 94 -5.00 15.98 -25.37
C GLN A 94 -3.96 16.19 -24.28
N TRP A 95 -2.67 16.11 -24.62
CA TRP A 95 -1.58 16.41 -23.71
C TRP A 95 -1.67 17.86 -23.18
N TRP A 96 -1.92 18.85 -24.04
CA TRP A 96 -2.08 20.24 -23.67
C TRP A 96 -3.32 20.49 -22.77
N ARG A 97 -4.43 19.79 -22.98
CA ARG A 97 -5.62 19.86 -22.11
C ARG A 97 -5.32 19.31 -20.73
N ASP A 98 -4.70 18.14 -20.66
CA ASP A 98 -4.31 17.49 -19.39
C ASP A 98 -3.31 18.37 -18.64
N PHE A 99 -2.35 18.96 -19.33
CA PHE A 99 -1.38 19.89 -18.74
C PHE A 99 -2.06 21.13 -18.16
N LYS A 100 -2.99 21.74 -18.84
CA LYS A 100 -3.77 22.88 -18.31
C LYS A 100 -4.67 22.49 -17.14
N LYS A 101 -5.35 21.35 -17.23
CA LYS A 101 -6.27 20.88 -16.18
C LYS A 101 -5.55 20.54 -14.88
N TYR A 102 -4.40 19.90 -14.96
CA TYR A 102 -3.66 19.43 -13.80
C TYR A 102 -2.42 20.28 -13.47
N HIS A 103 -2.33 21.48 -13.99
CA HIS A 103 -1.19 22.38 -13.76
C HIS A 103 0.18 21.71 -14.00
N GLY A 104 0.27 20.81 -14.99
CA GLY A 104 1.48 20.06 -15.33
C GLY A 104 1.72 18.80 -14.50
N LEU A 105 0.86 18.47 -13.56
CA LEU A 105 0.95 17.23 -12.79
C LEU A 105 0.54 16.01 -13.63
N SER A 106 1.20 14.89 -13.42
CA SER A 106 0.76 13.62 -14.00
C SER A 106 -0.51 13.12 -13.29
N ARG A 107 -1.27 12.22 -13.96
CA ARG A 107 -2.42 11.55 -13.33
C ARG A 107 -2.06 10.85 -12.02
N SER A 108 -0.92 10.18 -12.00
CA SER A 108 -0.44 9.49 -10.79
C SER A 108 -0.17 10.46 -9.65
N ASP A 109 0.27 11.68 -9.95
CA ASP A 109 0.50 12.70 -8.92
C ASP A 109 -0.81 13.27 -8.40
N VAL A 110 -1.78 13.54 -9.29
CA VAL A 110 -3.13 13.97 -8.87
C VAL A 110 -3.80 12.91 -7.99
N GLN A 111 -3.74 11.63 -8.36
CA GLN A 111 -4.27 10.55 -7.54
C GLN A 111 -3.55 10.45 -6.19
N PHE A 112 -2.24 10.64 -6.18
CA PHE A 112 -1.47 10.66 -4.94
C PHE A 112 -1.93 11.78 -4.02
N PHE A 113 -2.11 13.00 -4.51
CA PHE A 113 -2.58 14.14 -3.71
C PHE A 113 -4.01 13.96 -3.21
N ASN A 114 -4.93 13.49 -4.05
CA ASN A 114 -6.32 13.24 -3.67
C ASN A 114 -6.40 12.14 -2.59
N THR A 115 -5.66 11.06 -2.76
CA THR A 115 -5.57 9.99 -1.76
C THR A 115 -4.97 10.50 -0.46
N SER A 116 -3.91 11.31 -0.52
CA SER A 116 -3.25 11.89 0.65
C SER A 116 -4.21 12.74 1.48
N LYS A 117 -4.95 13.63 0.82
CA LYS A 117 -5.96 14.46 1.49
C LYS A 117 -7.02 13.61 2.20
N LYS A 118 -7.57 12.62 1.49
CA LYS A 118 -8.59 11.73 2.06
C LYS A 118 -8.08 10.92 3.25
N LEU A 119 -6.83 10.45 3.21
CA LEU A 119 -6.21 9.74 4.35
C LEU A 119 -6.07 10.62 5.58
N ILE A 120 -5.67 11.87 5.40
CA ILE A 120 -5.54 12.85 6.47
C ILE A 120 -6.92 13.16 7.09
N ASP A 121 -7.94 13.33 6.26
CA ASP A 121 -9.30 13.60 6.72
C ASP A 121 -9.89 12.40 7.49
N LEU A 122 -9.69 11.17 6.99
CA LEU A 122 -10.11 9.95 7.68
C LEU A 122 -9.40 9.75 9.03
N ALA A 123 -8.12 10.10 9.11
CA ALA A 123 -7.34 9.96 10.34
C ALA A 123 -7.93 10.72 11.53
N LYS A 124 -8.65 11.81 11.26
CA LYS A 124 -9.34 12.61 12.28
C LYS A 124 -10.72 12.09 12.64
N GLN A 125 -11.29 11.21 11.83
CA GLN A 125 -12.68 10.77 11.97
C GLN A 125 -12.82 9.45 12.70
N GLU A 126 -11.96 8.47 12.38
CA GLU A 126 -12.12 7.12 12.88
C GLU A 126 -10.79 6.33 12.90
N PRO A 127 -10.69 5.28 13.73
CA PRO A 127 -9.59 4.32 13.66
C PRO A 127 -9.72 3.42 12.44
N TYR A 128 -8.59 3.10 11.79
CA TYR A 128 -8.60 2.23 10.61
C TYR A 128 -7.30 1.47 10.35
N VAL A 129 -7.42 0.37 9.60
CA VAL A 129 -6.31 -0.29 8.91
C VAL A 129 -6.32 0.15 7.46
N ILE A 130 -5.18 0.59 6.95
CA ILE A 130 -5.03 0.96 5.55
C ILE A 130 -3.98 0.12 4.84
N MET A 131 -4.38 -0.47 3.72
CA MET A 131 -3.51 -1.16 2.79
C MET A 131 -3.04 -0.18 1.72
N GLY A 132 -1.81 0.29 1.84
CA GLY A 132 -1.32 1.28 0.88
C GLY A 132 0.18 1.41 0.87
N ARG A 133 0.70 1.81 -0.28
CA ARG A 133 2.14 1.85 -0.55
C ARG A 133 2.83 3.07 0.02
N TYR A 134 2.08 4.11 0.35
CA TYR A 134 2.61 5.42 0.76
C TYR A 134 1.87 6.00 1.96
N ALA A 135 0.89 5.27 2.52
CA ALA A 135 0.06 5.79 3.60
C ALA A 135 0.89 6.16 4.82
N ASP A 136 1.85 5.30 5.19
CA ASP A 136 2.83 5.54 6.23
C ASP A 136 3.60 6.85 6.03
N ASN A 137 4.11 7.09 4.83
CA ASN A 137 4.86 8.30 4.52
C ASN A 137 3.98 9.56 4.50
N ILE A 138 2.75 9.45 3.99
CA ILE A 138 1.79 10.56 3.99
C ILE A 138 1.48 10.97 5.43
N LEU A 139 1.16 10.02 6.30
CA LEU A 139 0.82 10.30 7.68
C LEU A 139 2.03 10.82 8.48
N THR A 140 3.23 10.25 8.26
CA THR A 140 4.48 10.75 8.86
C THR A 140 4.73 12.20 8.50
N LYS A 141 4.62 12.57 7.21
CA LYS A 141 4.82 13.96 6.75
C LYS A 141 3.81 14.95 7.30
N ASN A 142 2.65 14.47 7.71
CA ASN A 142 1.59 15.29 8.30
C ASN A 142 1.53 15.17 9.83
N HIS A 143 2.54 14.57 10.45
CA HIS A 143 2.65 14.38 11.91
C HIS A 143 1.44 13.67 12.53
N ILE A 144 0.82 12.75 11.79
CA ILE A 144 -0.31 11.96 12.27
C ILE A 144 0.22 10.64 12.84
N PRO A 145 -0.07 10.34 14.13
CA PRO A 145 0.34 9.08 14.76
C PRO A 145 -0.24 7.87 14.04
N HIS A 146 0.60 6.88 13.76
CA HIS A 146 0.19 5.64 13.12
C HIS A 146 1.22 4.54 13.41
N ILE A 147 0.82 3.30 13.17
CA ILE A 147 1.69 2.12 13.19
C ILE A 147 1.94 1.69 11.76
N SER A 148 3.19 1.55 11.37
CA SER A 148 3.59 1.09 10.04
C SER A 148 4.08 -0.36 10.08
N ILE A 149 3.46 -1.21 9.24
CA ILE A 149 3.78 -2.64 9.16
C ILE A 149 4.15 -2.99 7.72
N PHE A 150 5.20 -3.77 7.53
CA PHE A 150 5.51 -4.34 6.22
C PHE A 150 5.36 -5.86 6.25
N ILE A 151 4.59 -6.41 5.31
CA ILE A 151 4.34 -7.85 5.20
C ILE A 151 4.95 -8.39 3.90
N THR A 152 5.78 -9.40 4.03
CA THR A 152 6.37 -10.09 2.88
C THR A 152 6.38 -11.60 3.08
N ALA A 153 6.78 -12.32 2.06
CA ALA A 153 7.02 -13.77 2.09
C ALA A 153 8.13 -14.14 1.10
N PRO A 154 8.77 -15.29 1.25
CA PRO A 154 9.76 -15.79 0.29
C PRO A 154 9.19 -15.76 -1.14
N LYS A 155 9.99 -15.28 -2.09
CA LYS A 155 9.55 -15.07 -3.48
C LYS A 155 8.91 -16.31 -4.10
N LYS A 156 9.43 -17.51 -3.79
CA LYS A 156 8.90 -18.79 -4.27
C LYS A 156 7.44 -18.98 -3.84
N LEU A 157 7.13 -18.71 -2.57
CA LEU A 157 5.77 -18.84 -2.03
C LEU A 157 4.82 -17.79 -2.62
N ARG A 158 5.30 -16.57 -2.83
CA ARG A 158 4.50 -15.51 -3.47
C ARG A 158 4.14 -15.84 -4.91
N ILE A 159 5.08 -16.43 -5.65
CA ILE A 159 4.85 -16.92 -7.02
C ILE A 159 3.84 -18.09 -7.01
N GLN A 160 4.01 -19.05 -6.12
CA GLN A 160 3.12 -20.19 -5.97
C GLN A 160 1.68 -19.74 -5.64
N ARG A 161 1.53 -18.83 -4.68
CA ARG A 161 0.23 -18.25 -4.35
C ARG A 161 -0.38 -17.55 -5.56
N THR A 162 0.37 -16.70 -6.25
CA THR A 162 -0.10 -15.99 -7.45
C THR A 162 -0.55 -16.96 -8.53
N TYR A 163 0.19 -18.05 -8.74
CA TYR A 163 -0.17 -19.11 -9.68
C TYR A 163 -1.53 -19.75 -9.34
N HIS A 164 -1.79 -20.03 -8.06
CA HIS A 164 -3.03 -20.68 -7.63
C HIS A 164 -4.24 -19.73 -7.51
N THR A 165 -4.01 -18.45 -7.18
CA THR A 165 -5.10 -17.49 -6.89
C THR A 165 -5.42 -16.55 -8.04
N SER A 166 -4.63 -16.54 -9.10
CA SER A 166 -4.89 -15.69 -10.27
C SER A 166 -6.17 -16.09 -10.97
N LYS A 167 -7.05 -15.13 -11.23
CA LYS A 167 -8.25 -15.31 -12.04
C LYS A 167 -7.92 -15.64 -13.50
N GLU A 168 -6.80 -15.12 -13.99
CA GLU A 168 -6.20 -15.50 -15.25
C GLU A 168 -5.43 -16.81 -15.02
N LYS A 169 -5.73 -17.86 -15.75
CA LYS A 169 -4.99 -19.15 -15.66
C LYS A 169 -3.53 -18.97 -16.11
N LEU A 170 -2.72 -18.38 -15.25
CA LEU A 170 -1.31 -18.13 -15.52
C LEU A 170 -0.50 -19.44 -15.44
N THR A 171 0.48 -19.60 -16.31
CA THR A 171 1.54 -20.60 -16.08
C THR A 171 2.46 -20.13 -14.94
N TYR A 172 3.16 -21.04 -14.28
CA TYR A 172 4.10 -20.70 -13.20
C TYR A 172 5.15 -19.67 -13.64
N LYS A 173 5.64 -19.76 -14.89
CA LYS A 173 6.59 -18.79 -15.47
C LYS A 173 5.97 -17.39 -15.63
N GLN A 174 4.70 -17.33 -16.03
CA GLN A 174 3.97 -16.06 -16.12
C GLN A 174 3.72 -15.47 -14.74
N ALA A 175 3.33 -16.27 -13.74
CA ALA A 175 3.17 -15.82 -12.36
C ALA A 175 4.48 -15.26 -11.79
N ALA A 176 5.61 -15.93 -12.04
CA ALA A 176 6.93 -15.44 -11.64
C ALA A 176 7.31 -14.10 -12.28
N LYS A 177 7.02 -13.94 -13.57
CA LYS A 177 7.24 -12.67 -14.30
C LYS A 177 6.33 -11.57 -13.76
N TYR A 178 5.08 -11.90 -13.46
CA TYR A 178 4.09 -10.96 -12.94
C TYR A 178 4.50 -10.45 -11.55
N VAL A 179 4.81 -11.34 -10.59
CA VAL A 179 5.30 -10.98 -9.25
C VAL A 179 6.52 -10.05 -9.34
N SER A 180 7.49 -10.39 -10.20
CA SER A 180 8.70 -9.56 -10.35
C SER A 180 8.42 -8.19 -10.99
N LYS A 181 7.45 -8.11 -11.89
CA LYS A 181 7.02 -6.86 -12.53
C LYS A 181 6.34 -5.94 -11.52
N GLU A 182 5.42 -6.49 -10.71
CA GLU A 182 4.71 -5.74 -9.68
C GLU A 182 5.67 -5.22 -8.60
N ASP A 183 6.56 -6.07 -8.08
CA ASP A 183 7.55 -5.66 -7.09
C ASP A 183 8.44 -4.51 -7.61
N LYS A 184 8.93 -4.60 -8.86
CA LYS A 184 9.72 -3.53 -9.48
C LYS A 184 8.93 -2.23 -9.64
N ALA A 185 7.66 -2.33 -10.01
CA ALA A 185 6.80 -1.15 -10.14
C ALA A 185 6.55 -0.48 -8.78
N HIS A 186 6.35 -1.28 -7.73
CA HIS A 186 6.19 -0.80 -6.36
C HIS A 186 7.46 -0.09 -5.86
N LEU A 187 8.61 -0.73 -6.04
CA LEU A 187 9.90 -0.19 -5.61
C LEU A 187 10.18 1.16 -6.25
N LYS A 188 9.97 1.30 -7.57
CA LYS A 188 10.18 2.56 -8.27
C LYS A 188 9.25 3.68 -7.79
N ARG A 189 7.96 3.38 -7.62
CA ARG A 189 6.98 4.38 -7.18
C ARG A 189 7.22 4.80 -5.73
N TYR A 190 7.51 3.84 -4.84
CA TYR A 190 7.80 4.14 -3.43
C TYR A 190 9.03 5.03 -3.32
N ALA A 191 10.12 4.68 -3.99
CA ALA A 191 11.33 5.50 -4.00
C ALA A 191 11.08 6.92 -4.56
N PHE A 192 10.25 7.04 -5.61
CA PHE A 192 9.92 8.33 -6.20
C PHE A 192 9.16 9.26 -5.24
N TYR A 193 8.12 8.75 -4.55
CA TYR A 193 7.28 9.58 -3.68
C TYR A 193 7.84 9.76 -2.26
N THR A 194 8.66 8.82 -1.78
CA THR A 194 9.12 8.81 -0.39
C THR A 194 10.60 9.10 -0.22
N GLY A 195 11.40 8.92 -1.27
CA GLY A 195 12.85 8.95 -1.21
C GLY A 195 13.47 7.75 -0.47
N LYS A 196 12.66 6.78 -0.04
CA LYS A 196 13.07 5.62 0.75
C LYS A 196 13.06 4.34 -0.09
N LYS A 197 13.72 3.30 0.40
CA LYS A 197 13.73 1.98 -0.23
C LYS A 197 12.55 1.15 0.28
N TRP A 198 11.73 0.68 -0.64
CA TRP A 198 10.54 -0.12 -0.31
C TRP A 198 10.89 -1.49 0.28
N GLY A 199 10.23 -1.85 1.39
CA GLY A 199 10.43 -3.13 2.06
C GLY A 199 11.71 -3.23 2.88
N GLU A 200 12.43 -2.14 3.10
CA GLU A 200 13.54 -2.07 4.05
C GLU A 200 13.00 -1.98 5.47
N ALA A 201 13.44 -2.91 6.35
CA ALA A 201 12.86 -3.07 7.69
C ALA A 201 12.87 -1.77 8.51
N ASP A 202 13.93 -0.99 8.42
CA ASP A 202 14.11 0.26 9.16
C ASP A 202 13.10 1.37 8.79
N ASN A 203 12.35 1.17 7.70
CA ASN A 203 11.32 2.13 7.29
C ASN A 203 9.97 1.86 7.97
N TYR A 204 9.84 0.78 8.74
CA TYR A 204 8.58 0.34 9.34
C TYR A 204 8.75 0.05 10.82
N ASP A 205 7.67 0.22 11.60
CA ASP A 205 7.67 -0.14 13.02
C ASP A 205 7.73 -1.65 13.22
N LEU A 206 7.15 -2.40 12.27
CA LEU A 206 7.15 -3.86 12.29
C LEU A 206 7.32 -4.40 10.87
N SER A 207 8.28 -5.30 10.68
CA SER A 207 8.47 -6.01 9.42
C SER A 207 8.26 -7.51 9.64
N LEU A 208 7.27 -8.08 8.92
CA LEU A 208 6.88 -9.49 9.05
C LEU A 208 7.23 -10.24 7.78
N ILE A 209 8.01 -11.33 7.92
CA ILE A 209 8.21 -12.30 6.87
C ILE A 209 7.25 -13.45 7.12
N HIS A 210 6.21 -13.51 6.31
CA HIS A 210 5.19 -14.55 6.40
C HIS A 210 5.64 -15.78 5.62
N ILE A 211 5.70 -16.93 6.29
CA ILE A 211 6.10 -18.23 5.73
C ILE A 211 4.84 -19.00 5.33
#